data_47b5d37342a625cdebc925f807576117
#
_entry.id   47b5d37342a625cdebc925f807576117
#
_cell.length_a   1.000
_cell.length_b   1.000
_cell.length_c   1.000
_cell.angle_alpha   90.00
_cell.angle_beta   90.00
_cell.angle_gamma   90.00
#
_symmetry.space_group_name_H-M   'P 1'
#
loop_
_entity.id
_entity.type
_entity.pdbx_description
1 polymer ?
#
loop_
_entity_poly.entity_id
_entity_poly.type
_entity_poly.pdbx_seq_one_letter_code
_entity_poly.pdbx_strand_id
1 'polypeptide(L)'
;MSIFATFSSTISTYSNRNAFFIDGTTYTYADFAQSISQIRKAVQGIDEKYFGLVANDDMETYAAIIALWFEGKAFVPLGIKTPPDRNSKIITQAGLKTIIDSSENTFFPAYHTILSKQLPVTSINLEPKMVSEEELVYILFTSGTTGEPKGVPITRGNLEGFIAAFDKLGYDINETDKCLQMSELTFDLSVVSYVVPLLRGACLYTVPANSIKFSYAYELMEEQELTVLVMVPSVLQYLRKYFSEINLPSVRFSFFCGEALHLDISDEWCRCLPNVTIVNVYGPTEATVFCTHYVHNRLGHNKANNGILSIGRAMEGTTTIIVDENKDIVPAGSVGELCLGSIQLTPGYWHNEERNKESFFTKYYNGQQMRFYRTGDLCRCDEDGDMDYLGRIDFQVKIQGFRVELSEIEFHAKTFIPKTNVAAIPFTDTIGNTDIGLAIESAEFNSTALIDYMKTKMPAYMIPKQLVFVPVFPLNNNGKTDRNNLKTYFKENLI
;
A
#
# COMPACT_ATOMS: atom_id res chain seq x y z
N MET A 1 -13.29 -14.32 -18.42
CA MET A 1 -12.41 -15.38 -17.87
C MET A 1 -11.99 -14.89 -16.50
N SER A 2 -12.00 -15.74 -15.46
CA SER A 2 -11.58 -15.29 -14.13
C SER A 2 -10.09 -14.97 -14.10
N ILE A 3 -9.68 -14.07 -13.22
CA ILE A 3 -8.25 -13.72 -13.04
C ILE A 3 -7.39 -14.96 -12.77
N PHE A 4 -7.92 -15.96 -12.06
CA PHE A 4 -7.21 -17.19 -11.75
C PHE A 4 -6.99 -18.07 -12.98
N ALA A 5 -7.98 -18.16 -13.87
CA ALA A 5 -7.83 -18.86 -15.15
C ALA A 5 -6.82 -18.13 -16.07
N THR A 6 -6.79 -16.79 -16.01
CA THR A 6 -5.78 -16.00 -16.72
C THR A 6 -4.37 -16.29 -16.18
N PHE A 7 -4.16 -16.32 -14.85
CA PHE A 7 -2.88 -16.72 -14.26
C PHE A 7 -2.44 -18.10 -14.72
N SER A 8 -3.34 -19.10 -14.64
CA SER A 8 -3.06 -20.48 -15.09
C SER A 8 -2.59 -20.53 -16.55
N SER A 9 -3.31 -19.84 -17.43
CA SER A 9 -3.00 -19.74 -18.87
C SER A 9 -1.65 -19.06 -19.10
N THR A 10 -1.42 -17.90 -18.46
CA THR A 10 -0.18 -17.11 -18.62
C THR A 10 1.05 -17.89 -18.15
N ILE A 11 0.98 -18.50 -16.96
CA ILE A 11 2.08 -19.31 -16.40
C ILE A 11 2.42 -20.47 -17.32
N SER A 12 1.42 -21.12 -17.91
CA SER A 12 1.62 -22.22 -18.85
C SER A 12 2.19 -21.74 -20.19
N THR A 13 1.66 -20.63 -20.73
CA THR A 13 2.05 -20.08 -22.04
C THR A 13 3.51 -19.59 -22.02
N TYR A 14 3.89 -18.90 -20.95
CA TYR A 14 5.20 -18.28 -20.82
C TYR A 14 6.20 -19.10 -19.99
N SER A 15 6.00 -20.41 -19.85
CA SER A 15 6.77 -21.32 -18.98
C SER A 15 8.30 -21.14 -19.07
N ASN A 16 8.83 -20.90 -20.26
CA ASN A 16 10.27 -20.75 -20.51
C ASN A 16 10.78 -19.30 -20.33
N ARG A 17 9.90 -18.33 -20.02
CA ARG A 17 10.32 -16.94 -19.79
C ARG A 17 10.62 -16.71 -18.31
N ASN A 18 11.41 -15.68 -18.05
CA ASN A 18 11.70 -15.25 -16.69
C ASN A 18 10.44 -14.65 -16.06
N ALA A 19 10.05 -15.18 -14.91
CA ALA A 19 8.97 -14.64 -14.07
C ALA A 19 9.51 -13.68 -13.01
N PHE A 20 10.70 -13.98 -12.47
CA PHE A 20 11.30 -13.20 -11.39
C PHE A 20 12.80 -13.01 -11.59
N PHE A 21 13.29 -11.86 -11.14
CA PHE A 21 14.68 -11.58 -10.83
C PHE A 21 14.76 -11.14 -9.36
N ILE A 22 15.32 -11.98 -8.51
CA ILE A 22 15.35 -11.80 -7.05
C ILE A 22 16.79 -11.99 -6.57
N ASP A 23 17.37 -10.97 -5.97
CA ASP A 23 18.73 -11.01 -5.40
C ASP A 23 19.76 -11.62 -6.37
N GLY A 24 19.78 -11.13 -7.61
CA GLY A 24 20.70 -11.60 -8.66
C GLY A 24 20.33 -12.95 -9.31
N THR A 25 19.29 -13.62 -8.84
CA THR A 25 18.85 -14.92 -9.34
C THR A 25 17.59 -14.79 -10.20
N THR A 26 17.58 -15.47 -11.34
CA THR A 26 16.44 -15.51 -12.26
C THR A 26 15.64 -16.79 -12.07
N TYR A 27 14.33 -16.68 -12.01
CA TYR A 27 13.39 -17.80 -11.96
C TYR A 27 12.44 -17.74 -13.14
N THR A 28 12.18 -18.89 -13.76
CA THR A 28 11.26 -18.99 -14.89
C THR A 28 9.80 -19.16 -14.43
N TYR A 29 8.84 -18.97 -15.34
CA TYR A 29 7.45 -19.31 -15.07
C TYR A 29 7.27 -20.83 -14.84
N ALA A 30 8.17 -21.70 -15.37
CA ALA A 30 8.17 -23.13 -15.05
C ALA A 30 8.57 -23.40 -13.58
N ASP A 31 9.59 -22.70 -13.07
CA ASP A 31 9.98 -22.77 -11.66
C ASP A 31 8.82 -22.30 -10.76
N PHE A 32 8.17 -21.20 -11.15
CA PHE A 32 7.01 -20.66 -10.48
C PHE A 32 5.84 -21.66 -10.45
N ALA A 33 5.52 -22.29 -11.59
CA ALA A 33 4.50 -23.32 -11.70
C ALA A 33 4.77 -24.52 -10.78
N GLN A 34 6.03 -24.93 -10.68
CA GLN A 34 6.46 -26.01 -9.79
C GLN A 34 6.22 -25.66 -8.33
N SER A 35 6.65 -24.47 -7.89
CA SER A 35 6.45 -23.99 -6.52
C SER A 35 4.97 -23.83 -6.17
N ILE A 36 4.16 -23.25 -7.07
CA ILE A 36 2.69 -23.16 -6.90
C ILE A 36 2.10 -24.56 -6.65
N SER A 37 2.48 -25.54 -7.47
CA SER A 37 1.90 -26.89 -7.40
C SER A 37 2.27 -27.63 -6.11
N GLN A 38 3.49 -27.42 -5.61
CA GLN A 38 3.96 -27.98 -4.33
C GLN A 38 3.16 -27.40 -3.16
N ILE A 39 3.00 -26.07 -3.14
CA ILE A 39 2.26 -25.39 -2.08
C ILE A 39 0.77 -25.75 -2.14
N ARG A 40 0.17 -25.79 -3.33
CA ARG A 40 -1.23 -26.24 -3.51
C ARG A 40 -1.46 -27.60 -2.90
N LYS A 41 -0.58 -28.57 -3.18
CA LYS A 41 -0.68 -29.92 -2.62
C LYS A 41 -0.62 -29.92 -1.09
N ALA A 42 0.17 -29.03 -0.49
CA ALA A 42 0.28 -28.91 0.95
C ALA A 42 -0.97 -28.28 1.59
N VAL A 43 -1.64 -27.32 0.94
CA VAL A 43 -2.78 -26.58 1.51
C VAL A 43 -4.15 -27.14 1.14
N GLN A 44 -4.26 -27.94 0.07
CA GLN A 44 -5.57 -28.42 -0.44
C GLN A 44 -6.36 -29.28 0.56
N GLY A 45 -5.67 -30.01 1.46
CA GLY A 45 -6.28 -30.85 2.48
C GLY A 45 -6.59 -30.15 3.80
N ILE A 46 -6.24 -28.89 3.93
CA ILE A 46 -6.45 -28.10 5.15
C ILE A 46 -7.78 -27.36 5.03
N ASP A 47 -8.69 -27.61 5.99
CA ASP A 47 -10.01 -26.98 6.03
C ASP A 47 -9.94 -25.59 6.70
N GLU A 48 -9.10 -24.70 6.17
CA GLU A 48 -8.98 -23.30 6.57
C GLU A 48 -9.14 -22.41 5.34
N LYS A 49 -9.80 -21.26 5.51
CA LYS A 49 -9.98 -20.28 4.45
C LYS A 49 -8.86 -19.23 4.42
N TYR A 50 -8.25 -18.95 5.57
CA TYR A 50 -7.27 -17.86 5.75
C TYR A 50 -5.95 -18.42 6.26
N PHE A 51 -4.87 -18.06 5.58
CA PHE A 51 -3.53 -18.49 5.89
C PHE A 51 -2.64 -17.30 6.20
N GLY A 52 -1.82 -17.40 7.26
CA GLY A 52 -0.72 -16.45 7.41
C GLY A 52 0.31 -16.68 6.30
N LEU A 53 0.85 -15.61 5.77
CA LEU A 53 1.92 -15.67 4.78
C LEU A 53 3.07 -14.77 5.24
N VAL A 54 4.23 -15.38 5.52
CA VAL A 54 5.42 -14.60 5.86
C VAL A 54 5.88 -13.85 4.61
N ALA A 55 5.97 -12.52 4.75
CA ALA A 55 6.28 -11.62 3.65
C ALA A 55 7.79 -11.55 3.37
N ASN A 56 8.37 -12.65 2.86
CA ASN A 56 9.79 -12.76 2.54
C ASN A 56 10.18 -12.14 1.19
N ASP A 57 9.18 -11.85 0.34
CA ASP A 57 9.38 -11.23 -0.98
C ASP A 57 10.26 -12.06 -1.95
N ASP A 58 10.22 -13.38 -1.80
CA ASP A 58 10.87 -14.37 -2.67
C ASP A 58 9.86 -15.10 -3.57
N MET A 59 10.33 -15.88 -4.54
CA MET A 59 9.47 -16.57 -5.51
C MET A 59 8.44 -17.48 -4.81
N GLU A 60 8.82 -18.19 -3.77
CA GLU A 60 7.93 -19.07 -3.02
C GLU A 60 6.81 -18.32 -2.30
N THR A 61 7.08 -17.09 -1.86
CA THR A 61 6.05 -16.22 -1.27
C THR A 61 4.99 -15.86 -2.31
N TYR A 62 5.38 -15.45 -3.52
CA TYR A 62 4.43 -15.20 -4.62
C TYR A 62 3.73 -16.47 -5.09
N ALA A 63 4.44 -17.61 -5.11
CA ALA A 63 3.84 -18.90 -5.42
C ALA A 63 2.77 -19.29 -4.39
N ALA A 64 2.98 -18.98 -3.12
CA ALA A 64 2.00 -19.23 -2.07
C ALA A 64 0.73 -18.39 -2.27
N ILE A 65 0.84 -17.13 -2.68
CA ILE A 65 -0.31 -16.28 -3.00
C ILE A 65 -1.17 -16.94 -4.09
N ILE A 66 -0.56 -17.31 -5.21
CA ILE A 66 -1.29 -17.92 -6.34
C ILE A 66 -1.82 -19.30 -5.97
N ALA A 67 -1.07 -20.10 -5.21
CA ALA A 67 -1.49 -21.41 -4.75
C ALA A 67 -2.75 -21.34 -3.85
N LEU A 68 -2.78 -20.37 -2.92
CA LEU A 68 -3.93 -20.13 -2.06
C LEU A 68 -5.14 -19.68 -2.90
N TRP A 69 -4.96 -18.74 -3.83
CA TRP A 69 -6.06 -18.30 -4.70
C TRP A 69 -6.61 -19.42 -5.56
N PHE A 70 -5.76 -20.31 -6.11
CA PHE A 70 -6.20 -21.47 -6.88
C PHE A 70 -6.96 -22.49 -6.06
N GLU A 71 -6.77 -22.51 -4.73
CA GLU A 71 -7.50 -23.35 -3.80
C GLU A 71 -8.73 -22.65 -3.17
N GLY A 72 -9.05 -21.41 -3.57
CA GLY A 72 -10.15 -20.60 -3.02
C GLY A 72 -9.89 -20.15 -1.58
N LYS A 73 -8.65 -19.84 -1.28
CA LYS A 73 -8.17 -19.42 0.04
C LYS A 73 -7.55 -18.03 -0.03
N ALA A 74 -7.58 -17.31 1.09
CA ALA A 74 -6.96 -16.00 1.20
C ALA A 74 -5.69 -16.03 2.04
N PHE A 75 -4.77 -15.10 1.74
CA PHE A 75 -3.60 -14.89 2.58
C PHE A 75 -3.75 -13.64 3.45
N VAL A 76 -3.04 -13.66 4.58
CA VAL A 76 -2.84 -12.52 5.47
C VAL A 76 -1.34 -12.33 5.61
N PRO A 77 -0.74 -11.27 5.08
CA PRO A 77 0.70 -11.10 5.12
C PRO A 77 1.17 -10.75 6.53
N LEU A 78 2.23 -11.42 6.96
CA LEU A 78 2.91 -11.21 8.22
C LEU A 78 4.31 -10.66 7.94
N GLY A 79 4.53 -9.38 8.30
CA GLY A 79 5.78 -8.71 7.98
C GLY A 79 6.94 -9.19 8.88
N ILE A 80 8.07 -9.55 8.28
CA ILE A 80 9.27 -9.98 9.03
C ILE A 80 9.88 -8.87 9.88
N LYS A 81 9.70 -7.62 9.47
CA LYS A 81 10.14 -6.41 10.19
C LYS A 81 9.05 -5.84 11.12
N THR A 82 7.87 -6.44 11.09
CA THR A 82 6.77 -6.05 11.97
C THR A 82 7.04 -6.58 13.39
N PRO A 83 6.85 -5.76 14.43
CA PRO A 83 7.03 -6.23 15.81
C PRO A 83 6.22 -7.51 16.10
N PRO A 84 6.79 -8.47 16.86
CA PRO A 84 6.12 -9.74 17.17
C PRO A 84 4.73 -9.56 17.80
N ASP A 85 4.56 -8.59 18.69
CA ASP A 85 3.28 -8.27 19.32
C ASP A 85 2.23 -7.88 18.27
N ARG A 86 2.61 -7.10 17.26
CA ARG A 86 1.70 -6.68 16.19
C ARG A 86 1.32 -7.86 15.28
N ASN A 87 2.28 -8.69 14.90
CA ASN A 87 1.99 -9.91 14.15
C ASN A 87 1.07 -10.85 14.96
N SER A 88 1.29 -10.99 16.27
CA SER A 88 0.43 -11.81 17.15
C SER A 88 -1.01 -11.29 17.19
N LYS A 89 -1.21 -9.97 17.22
CA LYS A 89 -2.54 -9.36 17.13
C LYS A 89 -3.20 -9.66 15.79
N ILE A 90 -2.48 -9.52 14.68
CA ILE A 90 -2.98 -9.82 13.34
C ILE A 90 -3.40 -11.28 13.24
N ILE A 91 -2.55 -12.23 13.69
CA ILE A 91 -2.83 -13.67 13.71
C ILE A 91 -4.11 -13.95 14.49
N THR A 92 -4.24 -13.34 15.68
CA THR A 92 -5.41 -13.54 16.55
C THR A 92 -6.68 -12.97 15.93
N GLN A 93 -6.64 -11.73 15.42
CA GLN A 93 -7.80 -11.07 14.82
C GLN A 93 -8.27 -11.76 13.53
N ALA A 94 -7.34 -12.24 12.71
CA ALA A 94 -7.67 -12.98 11.49
C ALA A 94 -8.01 -14.46 11.75
N GLY A 95 -7.82 -14.97 12.97
CA GLY A 95 -8.09 -16.35 13.33
C GLY A 95 -7.19 -17.37 12.63
N LEU A 96 -5.93 -16.99 12.36
CA LEU A 96 -4.98 -17.83 11.63
C LEU A 96 -4.50 -18.99 12.47
N LYS A 97 -4.48 -20.19 11.88
CA LYS A 97 -3.96 -21.41 12.50
C LYS A 97 -2.75 -21.95 11.77
N THR A 98 -2.74 -21.80 10.43
CA THR A 98 -1.64 -22.23 9.56
C THR A 98 -0.95 -21.04 8.94
N ILE A 99 0.39 -21.05 8.93
CA ILE A 99 1.24 -20.04 8.33
C ILE A 99 2.11 -20.68 7.24
N ILE A 100 2.23 -20.04 6.09
CA ILE A 100 3.18 -20.42 5.04
C ILE A 100 4.41 -19.54 5.19
N ASP A 101 5.59 -20.16 5.22
CA ASP A 101 6.87 -19.49 5.39
C ASP A 101 7.89 -20.08 4.40
N SER A 102 8.56 -19.23 3.65
CA SER A 102 9.62 -19.60 2.70
C SER A 102 11.02 -19.53 3.31
N SER A 103 11.14 -19.24 4.60
CA SER A 103 12.40 -19.26 5.33
C SER A 103 12.89 -20.67 5.59
N GLU A 104 14.20 -20.84 5.89
CA GLU A 104 14.74 -22.14 6.29
C GLU A 104 14.16 -22.62 7.64
N ASN A 105 13.98 -21.69 8.57
CA ASN A 105 13.36 -21.89 9.87
C ASN A 105 12.21 -20.89 10.05
N THR A 106 11.12 -21.35 10.68
CA THR A 106 9.95 -20.49 10.84
C THR A 106 10.17 -19.33 11.80
N PHE A 107 9.61 -18.18 11.45
CA PHE A 107 9.47 -17.03 12.36
C PHE A 107 8.37 -17.25 13.42
N PHE A 108 7.49 -18.22 13.23
CA PHE A 108 6.28 -18.43 14.05
C PHE A 108 6.20 -19.84 14.63
N PRO A 109 7.16 -20.29 15.49
CA PRO A 109 7.25 -21.67 15.97
C PRO A 109 6.07 -22.14 16.83
N ALA A 110 5.24 -21.22 17.32
CA ALA A 110 4.04 -21.54 18.08
C ALA A 110 2.83 -21.95 17.22
N TYR A 111 2.93 -21.83 15.88
CA TYR A 111 1.85 -22.09 14.93
C TYR A 111 2.21 -23.25 14.00
N HIS A 112 1.18 -23.88 13.44
CA HIS A 112 1.39 -24.84 12.36
C HIS A 112 1.98 -24.10 11.15
N THR A 113 3.23 -24.43 10.77
CA THR A 113 3.94 -23.74 9.70
C THR A 113 4.27 -24.70 8.56
N ILE A 114 3.92 -24.29 7.35
CA ILE A 114 4.33 -24.94 6.10
C ILE A 114 5.58 -24.22 5.59
N LEU A 115 6.72 -24.90 5.67
CA LEU A 115 7.99 -24.39 5.10
C LEU A 115 8.01 -24.67 3.60
N SER A 116 7.68 -23.65 2.78
CA SER A 116 7.40 -23.84 1.35
C SER A 116 8.62 -24.36 0.55
N LYS A 117 9.82 -23.94 0.89
CA LYS A 117 11.07 -24.42 0.25
C LYS A 117 11.43 -25.87 0.55
N GLN A 118 10.83 -26.46 1.60
CA GLN A 118 11.07 -27.84 2.00
C GLN A 118 10.01 -28.82 1.46
N LEU A 119 9.04 -28.33 0.69
CA LEU A 119 8.00 -29.15 0.13
C LEU A 119 8.55 -30.08 -0.97
N PRO A 120 8.11 -31.34 -1.02
CA PRO A 120 8.57 -32.29 -2.03
C PRO A 120 8.08 -31.89 -3.42
N VAL A 121 8.90 -32.16 -4.42
CA VAL A 121 8.53 -31.98 -5.84
C VAL A 121 7.26 -32.79 -6.15
N THR A 122 6.36 -32.20 -6.91
CA THR A 122 5.09 -32.82 -7.31
C THR A 122 4.79 -32.57 -8.79
N SER A 123 3.81 -33.27 -9.33
CA SER A 123 3.30 -32.96 -10.68
C SER A 123 2.70 -31.56 -10.73
N ILE A 124 2.98 -30.86 -11.83
CA ILE A 124 2.43 -29.51 -12.03
C ILE A 124 0.91 -29.61 -12.16
N ASN A 125 0.23 -28.79 -11.37
CA ASN A 125 -1.22 -28.61 -11.39
C ASN A 125 -1.56 -27.12 -11.25
N LEU A 126 -1.97 -26.48 -12.34
CA LEU A 126 -2.33 -25.06 -12.39
C LEU A 126 -3.83 -24.86 -12.58
N GLU A 127 -4.66 -25.91 -12.57
CA GLU A 127 -6.12 -25.80 -12.69
C GLU A 127 -6.71 -25.15 -11.45
N PRO A 128 -7.25 -23.90 -11.50
CA PRO A 128 -7.81 -23.27 -10.32
C PRO A 128 -9.18 -23.88 -9.97
N LYS A 129 -9.49 -23.93 -8.69
CA LYS A 129 -10.86 -24.23 -8.26
C LYS A 129 -11.81 -23.14 -8.69
N MET A 130 -13.03 -23.52 -9.03
CA MET A 130 -14.11 -22.54 -9.21
C MET A 130 -14.53 -21.99 -7.85
N VAL A 131 -14.42 -20.68 -7.69
CA VAL A 131 -14.77 -19.97 -6.45
C VAL A 131 -15.67 -18.78 -6.74
N SER A 132 -16.49 -18.39 -5.77
CA SER A 132 -17.35 -17.22 -5.86
C SER A 132 -16.53 -15.92 -5.94
N GLU A 133 -17.09 -14.88 -6.54
CA GLU A 133 -16.55 -13.52 -6.51
C GLU A 133 -16.47 -12.93 -5.09
N GLU A 134 -17.28 -13.45 -4.18
CA GLU A 134 -17.33 -13.03 -2.78
C GLU A 134 -16.22 -13.66 -1.91
N GLU A 135 -15.55 -14.73 -2.40
CA GLU A 135 -14.44 -15.34 -1.66
C GLU A 135 -13.26 -14.38 -1.56
N LEU A 136 -12.67 -14.31 -0.37
CA LEU A 136 -11.54 -13.42 -0.11
C LEU A 136 -10.28 -13.91 -0.83
N VAL A 137 -9.48 -12.95 -1.26
CA VAL A 137 -8.13 -13.18 -1.83
C VAL A 137 -7.03 -12.76 -0.87
N TYR A 138 -7.26 -11.72 -0.06
CA TYR A 138 -6.36 -11.33 1.02
C TYR A 138 -7.08 -10.50 2.09
N ILE A 139 -6.44 -10.39 3.26
CA ILE A 139 -6.81 -9.42 4.30
C ILE A 139 -5.55 -8.64 4.66
N LEU A 140 -5.51 -7.35 4.35
CA LEU A 140 -4.42 -6.47 4.74
C LEU A 140 -4.76 -5.72 6.03
N PHE A 141 -3.79 -5.59 6.93
CA PHE A 141 -3.98 -4.90 8.19
C PHE A 141 -3.31 -3.53 8.16
N THR A 142 -4.11 -2.48 8.33
CA THR A 142 -3.67 -1.09 8.39
C THR A 142 -3.64 -0.58 9.84
N SER A 143 -3.05 0.59 10.07
CA SER A 143 -3.05 1.26 11.37
C SER A 143 -4.48 1.58 11.84
N GLY A 144 -4.70 1.56 13.14
CA GLY A 144 -5.99 1.84 13.77
C GLY A 144 -5.89 2.89 14.87
N THR A 145 -6.93 3.69 15.04
CA THR A 145 -6.97 4.82 15.99
C THR A 145 -6.84 4.40 17.46
N THR A 146 -7.14 3.15 17.79
CA THR A 146 -7.11 2.58 19.14
C THR A 146 -5.84 1.79 19.45
N GLY A 147 -4.82 1.83 18.59
CA GLY A 147 -3.62 1.01 18.71
C GLY A 147 -3.80 -0.45 18.29
N GLU A 148 -4.98 -0.81 17.77
CA GLU A 148 -5.26 -2.14 17.21
C GLU A 148 -5.29 -2.07 15.68
N PRO A 149 -4.61 -2.99 14.98
CA PRO A 149 -4.65 -3.04 13.51
C PRO A 149 -6.08 -3.28 12.99
N LYS A 150 -6.41 -2.66 11.86
CA LYS A 150 -7.69 -2.84 11.15
C LYS A 150 -7.50 -3.76 9.95
N GLY A 151 -8.21 -4.88 9.90
CA GLY A 151 -8.22 -5.77 8.74
C GLY A 151 -9.13 -5.23 7.63
N VAL A 152 -8.61 -5.17 6.42
CA VAL A 152 -9.34 -4.82 5.19
C VAL A 152 -9.37 -6.06 4.30
N PRO A 153 -10.46 -6.82 4.30
CA PRO A 153 -10.63 -7.98 3.43
C PRO A 153 -10.93 -7.54 2.00
N ILE A 154 -10.29 -8.17 1.03
CA ILE A 154 -10.55 -7.94 -0.40
C ILE A 154 -11.00 -9.25 -1.02
N THR A 155 -12.11 -9.18 -1.76
CA THR A 155 -12.68 -10.33 -2.45
C THR A 155 -12.05 -10.52 -3.83
N ARG A 156 -12.28 -11.72 -4.42
CA ARG A 156 -11.92 -11.98 -5.82
C ARG A 156 -12.58 -10.98 -6.76
N GLY A 157 -13.87 -10.68 -6.55
CA GLY A 157 -14.61 -9.71 -7.36
C GLY A 157 -14.04 -8.28 -7.26
N ASN A 158 -13.57 -7.86 -6.07
CA ASN A 158 -12.91 -6.56 -5.92
C ASN A 158 -11.61 -6.50 -6.73
N LEU A 159 -10.77 -7.55 -6.64
CA LEU A 159 -9.51 -7.64 -7.39
C LEU A 159 -9.75 -7.72 -8.91
N GLU A 160 -10.73 -8.50 -9.36
CA GLU A 160 -11.11 -8.59 -10.78
C GLU A 160 -11.65 -7.25 -11.29
N GLY A 161 -12.45 -6.54 -10.48
CA GLY A 161 -12.92 -5.20 -10.79
C GLY A 161 -11.78 -4.20 -10.95
N PHE A 162 -10.77 -4.25 -10.06
CA PHE A 162 -9.57 -3.44 -10.17
C PHE A 162 -8.79 -3.73 -11.47
N ILE A 163 -8.53 -5.00 -11.78
CA ILE A 163 -7.78 -5.39 -12.99
C ILE A 163 -8.55 -4.99 -14.26
N ALA A 164 -9.87 -5.18 -14.29
CA ALA A 164 -10.69 -4.76 -15.42
C ALA A 164 -10.63 -3.24 -15.64
N ALA A 165 -10.70 -2.46 -14.56
CA ALA A 165 -10.59 -1.01 -14.61
C ALA A 165 -9.17 -0.57 -15.05
N PHE A 166 -8.12 -1.24 -14.56
CA PHE A 166 -6.74 -0.98 -14.96
C PHE A 166 -6.53 -1.25 -16.47
N ASP A 167 -7.07 -2.35 -16.99
CA ASP A 167 -6.97 -2.70 -18.41
C ASP A 167 -7.60 -1.63 -19.33
N LYS A 168 -8.67 -0.98 -18.87
CA LYS A 168 -9.33 0.12 -19.60
C LYS A 168 -8.48 1.40 -19.67
N LEU A 169 -7.48 1.55 -18.82
CA LEU A 169 -6.54 2.66 -18.92
C LEU A 169 -5.61 2.56 -20.15
N GLY A 170 -5.50 1.36 -20.75
CA GLY A 170 -4.81 1.14 -22.01
C GLY A 170 -3.29 1.14 -21.92
N TYR A 171 -2.71 0.93 -20.72
CA TYR A 171 -1.27 0.73 -20.58
C TYR A 171 -0.88 -0.64 -21.12
N ASP A 172 -0.12 -0.65 -22.22
CA ASP A 172 0.34 -1.89 -22.88
C ASP A 172 1.51 -2.53 -22.13
N ILE A 173 1.21 -3.09 -20.94
CA ILE A 173 2.15 -3.91 -20.19
C ILE A 173 2.04 -5.34 -20.73
N ASN A 174 3.17 -5.95 -21.12
CA ASN A 174 3.21 -7.22 -21.80
C ASN A 174 4.40 -8.09 -21.34
N GLU A 175 4.56 -9.27 -21.95
CA GLU A 175 5.55 -10.27 -21.57
C GLU A 175 7.02 -9.84 -21.78
N THR A 176 7.26 -8.71 -22.44
CA THR A 176 8.62 -8.18 -22.61
C THR A 176 9.02 -7.21 -21.51
N ASP A 177 8.06 -6.79 -20.68
CA ASP A 177 8.31 -5.81 -19.64
C ASP A 177 9.09 -6.38 -18.45
N LYS A 178 9.88 -5.49 -17.85
CA LYS A 178 10.67 -5.69 -16.65
C LYS A 178 10.11 -4.75 -15.58
N CYS A 179 9.41 -5.32 -14.60
CA CYS A 179 8.58 -4.56 -13.68
C CYS A 179 9.18 -4.52 -12.28
N LEU A 180 9.28 -3.32 -11.69
CA LEU A 180 9.79 -3.11 -10.34
C LEU A 180 8.76 -3.54 -9.29
N GLN A 181 9.18 -4.37 -8.33
CA GLN A 181 8.48 -4.65 -7.08
C GLN A 181 9.35 -4.24 -5.89
N MET A 182 9.01 -3.13 -5.24
CA MET A 182 9.72 -2.63 -4.06
C MET A 182 8.81 -2.40 -2.85
N SER A 183 7.51 -2.55 -3.03
CA SER A 183 6.51 -2.37 -1.98
C SER A 183 6.44 -3.61 -1.09
N GLU A 184 6.33 -3.41 0.23
CA GLU A 184 6.14 -4.53 1.14
C GLU A 184 4.80 -5.23 0.88
N LEU A 185 4.75 -6.56 0.95
CA LEU A 185 3.52 -7.35 0.74
C LEU A 185 2.43 -7.06 1.79
N THR A 186 2.78 -6.40 2.89
CA THR A 186 1.84 -5.88 3.88
C THR A 186 1.16 -4.57 3.46
N PHE A 187 1.56 -4.01 2.31
CA PHE A 187 1.02 -2.79 1.72
C PHE A 187 0.39 -3.09 0.35
N ASP A 188 -0.82 -2.58 0.11
CA ASP A 188 -1.65 -2.90 -1.06
C ASP A 188 -1.06 -2.49 -2.41
N LEU A 189 -0.16 -1.48 -2.44
CA LEU A 189 0.56 -1.11 -3.66
C LEU A 189 1.39 -2.29 -4.21
N SER A 190 1.81 -3.23 -3.36
CA SER A 190 2.46 -4.45 -3.83
C SER A 190 1.57 -5.26 -4.76
N VAL A 191 0.25 -5.26 -4.53
CA VAL A 191 -0.71 -6.08 -5.29
C VAL A 191 -0.67 -5.72 -6.78
N VAL A 192 -0.75 -4.44 -7.15
CA VAL A 192 -0.62 -4.05 -8.56
C VAL A 192 0.77 -4.38 -9.10
N SER A 193 1.80 -4.23 -8.26
CA SER A 193 3.20 -4.44 -8.66
C SER A 193 3.51 -5.88 -9.04
N TYR A 194 2.82 -6.89 -8.47
CA TYR A 194 3.02 -8.30 -8.86
C TYR A 194 1.86 -8.88 -9.68
N VAL A 195 0.60 -8.49 -9.42
CA VAL A 195 -0.55 -9.08 -10.12
C VAL A 195 -0.52 -8.71 -11.61
N VAL A 196 -0.39 -7.42 -11.92
CA VAL A 196 -0.42 -6.96 -13.32
C VAL A 196 0.71 -7.58 -14.14
N PRO A 197 2.00 -7.51 -13.73
CA PRO A 197 3.08 -8.14 -14.48
C PRO A 197 2.88 -9.65 -14.69
N LEU A 198 2.59 -10.38 -13.62
CA LEU A 198 2.47 -11.84 -13.69
C LEU A 198 1.27 -12.30 -14.53
N LEU A 199 0.19 -11.51 -14.59
CA LEU A 199 -0.94 -11.76 -15.53
C LEU A 199 -0.57 -11.53 -17.00
N ARG A 200 0.51 -10.80 -17.28
CA ARG A 200 0.95 -10.44 -18.64
C ARG A 200 2.17 -11.25 -19.13
N GLY A 201 2.71 -12.14 -18.29
CA GLY A 201 3.92 -12.88 -18.61
C GLY A 201 5.21 -12.07 -18.48
N ALA A 202 5.14 -10.88 -17.86
CA ALA A 202 6.28 -9.99 -17.60
C ALA A 202 7.18 -10.53 -16.49
N CYS A 203 8.40 -10.02 -16.40
CA CYS A 203 9.35 -10.38 -15.35
C CYS A 203 9.30 -9.38 -14.18
N LEU A 204 9.22 -9.89 -12.96
CA LEU A 204 9.19 -9.11 -11.73
C LEU A 204 10.59 -8.99 -11.13
N TYR A 205 11.04 -7.77 -10.89
CA TYR A 205 12.33 -7.44 -10.27
C TYR A 205 12.09 -6.96 -8.85
N THR A 206 12.49 -7.74 -7.86
CA THR A 206 12.22 -7.42 -6.44
C THR A 206 13.39 -6.71 -5.78
N VAL A 207 13.08 -5.88 -4.79
CA VAL A 207 14.06 -5.18 -3.97
C VAL A 207 14.22 -5.94 -2.66
N PRO A 208 15.41 -6.50 -2.35
CA PRO A 208 15.62 -7.28 -1.14
C PRO A 208 15.27 -6.51 0.14
N ALA A 209 14.63 -7.20 1.11
CA ALA A 209 14.15 -6.57 2.34
C ALA A 209 15.27 -5.89 3.17
N ASN A 210 16.51 -6.37 3.07
CA ASN A 210 17.65 -5.86 3.83
C ASN A 210 18.46 -4.78 3.09
N SER A 211 18.06 -4.40 1.86
CA SER A 211 18.72 -3.34 1.09
C SER A 211 18.18 -1.95 1.45
N ILE A 212 18.96 -0.92 1.05
CA ILE A 212 18.46 0.46 1.01
C ILE A 212 17.56 0.58 -0.22
N LYS A 213 16.24 0.50 0.00
CA LYS A 213 15.24 0.30 -1.07
C LYS A 213 15.40 1.22 -2.26
N PHE A 214 15.56 2.54 -2.06
CA PHE A 214 15.66 3.49 -3.17
C PHE A 214 16.96 3.34 -3.97
N SER A 215 18.08 3.01 -3.30
CA SER A 215 19.38 2.80 -3.97
C SER A 215 19.38 1.53 -4.81
N TYR A 216 18.91 0.43 -4.24
CA TYR A 216 18.82 -0.85 -4.95
C TYR A 216 17.79 -0.79 -6.09
N ALA A 217 16.67 -0.11 -5.89
CA ALA A 217 15.70 0.11 -6.97
C ALA A 217 16.31 0.88 -8.14
N TYR A 218 17.11 1.92 -7.85
CA TYR A 218 17.82 2.67 -8.90
C TYR A 218 18.83 1.78 -9.64
N GLU A 219 19.62 0.99 -8.93
CA GLU A 219 20.56 0.01 -9.52
C GLU A 219 19.83 -0.96 -10.46
N LEU A 220 18.67 -1.51 -10.04
CA LEU A 220 17.84 -2.34 -10.91
C LEU A 220 17.32 -1.58 -12.14
N MET A 221 16.87 -0.33 -11.98
CA MET A 221 16.38 0.48 -13.11
C MET A 221 17.47 0.68 -14.18
N GLU A 222 18.71 0.92 -13.76
CA GLU A 222 19.83 1.20 -14.63
C GLU A 222 20.42 -0.11 -15.23
N GLU A 223 20.84 -1.04 -14.37
CA GLU A 223 21.56 -2.25 -14.81
C GLU A 223 20.67 -3.27 -15.51
N GLN A 224 19.39 -3.37 -15.07
CA GLN A 224 18.45 -4.32 -15.64
C GLN A 224 17.53 -3.68 -16.70
N GLU A 225 17.65 -2.38 -16.95
CA GLU A 225 16.83 -1.65 -17.93
C GLU A 225 15.33 -1.86 -17.68
N LEU A 226 14.88 -1.57 -16.46
CA LEU A 226 13.45 -1.73 -16.09
C LEU A 226 12.55 -0.87 -16.98
N THR A 227 11.34 -1.36 -17.25
CA THR A 227 10.40 -0.71 -18.17
C THR A 227 9.15 -0.16 -17.45
N VAL A 228 8.76 -0.77 -16.33
CA VAL A 228 7.57 -0.39 -15.56
C VAL A 228 7.95 -0.21 -14.09
N LEU A 229 7.67 0.97 -13.56
CA LEU A 229 7.97 1.34 -12.18
C LEU A 229 6.66 1.62 -11.44
N VAL A 230 6.49 1.02 -10.26
CA VAL A 230 5.40 1.32 -9.32
C VAL A 230 6.06 1.74 -8.00
N MET A 231 5.92 3.00 -7.62
CA MET A 231 6.65 3.58 -6.50
C MET A 231 5.78 4.53 -5.67
N VAL A 232 6.25 4.84 -4.47
CA VAL A 232 5.73 5.95 -3.67
C VAL A 232 6.53 7.23 -4.00
N PRO A 233 5.91 8.42 -3.97
CA PRO A 233 6.58 9.69 -4.29
C PRO A 233 7.85 9.98 -3.48
N SER A 234 7.91 9.56 -2.22
CA SER A 234 9.08 9.76 -1.35
C SER A 234 10.37 9.13 -1.89
N VAL A 235 10.29 8.10 -2.74
CA VAL A 235 11.48 7.53 -3.43
C VAL A 235 12.16 8.58 -4.28
N LEU A 236 11.40 9.43 -4.98
CA LEU A 236 11.96 10.50 -5.80
C LEU A 236 12.74 11.53 -4.98
N GLN A 237 12.29 11.84 -3.75
CA GLN A 237 13.02 12.78 -2.88
C GLN A 237 14.42 12.26 -2.53
N TYR A 238 14.55 10.95 -2.29
CA TYR A 238 15.87 10.33 -2.07
C TYR A 238 16.75 10.36 -3.32
N LEU A 239 16.18 10.21 -4.52
CA LEU A 239 16.90 10.19 -5.80
C LEU A 239 17.17 11.59 -6.35
N ARG A 240 16.43 12.64 -5.91
CA ARG A 240 16.42 13.99 -6.51
C ARG A 240 17.81 14.59 -6.67
N LYS A 241 18.69 14.39 -5.69
CA LYS A 241 20.07 14.89 -5.74
C LYS A 241 20.94 14.28 -6.85
N TYR A 242 20.50 13.17 -7.43
CA TYR A 242 21.17 12.46 -8.53
C TYR A 242 20.50 12.63 -9.88
N PHE A 243 19.39 13.37 -9.97
CA PHE A 243 18.61 13.51 -11.22
C PHE A 243 19.43 14.03 -12.41
N SER A 244 20.48 14.83 -12.18
CA SER A 244 21.37 15.29 -13.24
C SER A 244 22.20 14.17 -13.90
N GLU A 245 22.33 13.03 -13.21
CA GLU A 245 23.12 11.87 -13.66
C GLU A 245 22.21 10.74 -14.16
N ILE A 246 20.94 10.75 -13.78
CA ILE A 246 19.97 9.71 -14.15
C ILE A 246 19.46 9.89 -15.58
N ASN A 247 19.61 8.85 -16.40
CA ASN A 247 19.02 8.75 -17.73
C ASN A 247 18.56 7.32 -18.00
N LEU A 248 17.25 7.07 -17.92
CA LEU A 248 16.65 5.74 -18.01
C LEU A 248 15.69 5.64 -19.21
N PRO A 249 16.21 5.49 -20.45
CA PRO A 249 15.39 5.48 -21.66
C PRO A 249 14.52 4.23 -21.82
N SER A 250 14.80 3.14 -21.08
CA SER A 250 14.02 1.90 -21.07
C SER A 250 12.66 2.07 -20.39
N VAL A 251 12.52 3.01 -19.44
CA VAL A 251 11.30 3.18 -18.65
C VAL A 251 10.16 3.73 -19.52
N ARG A 252 9.10 2.94 -19.63
CA ARG A 252 7.88 3.25 -20.38
C ARG A 252 6.79 3.85 -19.47
N PHE A 253 6.64 3.30 -18.27
CA PHE A 253 5.62 3.70 -17.30
C PHE A 253 6.22 3.90 -15.92
N SER A 254 5.82 4.99 -15.26
CA SER A 254 6.17 5.28 -13.86
C SER A 254 4.90 5.68 -13.11
N PHE A 255 4.37 4.74 -12.32
CA PHE A 255 3.17 4.93 -11.50
C PHE A 255 3.56 5.35 -10.09
N PHE A 256 2.87 6.38 -9.59
CA PHE A 256 3.05 6.88 -8.23
C PHE A 256 1.75 6.78 -7.44
N CYS A 257 1.81 6.19 -6.27
CA CYS A 257 0.68 6.03 -5.35
C CYS A 257 1.11 6.18 -3.90
N GLY A 258 0.13 6.37 -3.02
CA GLY A 258 0.32 6.28 -1.57
C GLY A 258 0.71 7.57 -0.88
N GLU A 259 1.18 8.58 -1.60
CA GLU A 259 1.54 9.91 -1.07
C GLU A 259 1.15 11.00 -2.08
N ALA A 260 1.17 12.27 -1.64
CA ALA A 260 0.99 13.39 -2.56
C ALA A 260 2.20 13.50 -3.51
N LEU A 261 1.94 13.47 -4.80
CA LEU A 261 2.97 13.66 -5.83
C LEU A 261 3.10 15.15 -6.15
N HIS A 262 4.27 15.74 -5.90
CA HIS A 262 4.52 17.13 -6.19
C HIS A 262 4.90 17.34 -7.66
N LEU A 263 4.40 18.41 -8.26
CA LEU A 263 4.58 18.71 -9.67
C LEU A 263 6.05 18.96 -10.02
N ASP A 264 6.78 19.73 -9.20
CA ASP A 264 8.18 20.08 -9.43
C ASP A 264 9.07 18.85 -9.57
N ILE A 265 8.93 17.89 -8.63
CA ILE A 265 9.73 16.66 -8.68
C ILE A 265 9.27 15.71 -9.79
N SER A 266 7.97 15.74 -10.16
CA SER A 266 7.46 14.97 -11.31
C SER A 266 8.04 15.49 -12.63
N ASP A 267 8.11 16.82 -12.78
CA ASP A 267 8.71 17.46 -13.94
C ASP A 267 10.21 17.17 -14.04
N GLU A 268 10.91 17.17 -12.92
CA GLU A 268 12.33 16.79 -12.86
C GLU A 268 12.54 15.31 -13.21
N TRP A 269 11.75 14.41 -12.61
CA TRP A 269 11.81 12.98 -12.91
C TRP A 269 11.48 12.69 -14.36
N CYS A 270 10.52 13.39 -14.93
CA CYS A 270 10.16 13.27 -16.33
C CYS A 270 11.33 13.57 -17.28
N ARG A 271 12.26 14.46 -16.91
CA ARG A 271 13.47 14.74 -17.70
C ARG A 271 14.50 13.62 -17.66
N CYS A 272 14.55 12.86 -16.57
CA CYS A 272 15.42 11.69 -16.43
C CYS A 272 14.97 10.49 -17.29
N LEU A 273 13.73 10.49 -17.76
CA LEU A 273 13.06 9.37 -18.42
C LEU A 273 12.50 9.80 -19.79
N PRO A 274 13.30 9.77 -20.87
CA PRO A 274 12.91 10.35 -22.17
C PRO A 274 11.63 9.77 -22.78
N ASN A 275 11.29 8.52 -22.49
CA ASN A 275 10.17 7.79 -23.10
C ASN A 275 8.99 7.53 -22.14
N VAL A 276 9.03 8.05 -20.92
CA VAL A 276 8.08 7.68 -19.86
C VAL A 276 6.71 8.32 -20.02
N THR A 277 5.69 7.56 -19.65
CA THR A 277 4.39 8.07 -19.18
C THR A 277 4.38 8.02 -17.65
N ILE A 278 4.33 9.20 -17.01
CA ILE A 278 4.19 9.32 -15.56
C ILE A 278 2.70 9.35 -15.22
N VAL A 279 2.28 8.54 -14.25
CA VAL A 279 0.89 8.43 -13.82
C VAL A 279 0.81 8.59 -12.31
N ASN A 280 0.04 9.60 -11.87
CA ASN A 280 -0.35 9.74 -10.48
C ASN A 280 -1.63 8.97 -10.25
N VAL A 281 -1.61 7.92 -9.41
CA VAL A 281 -2.80 7.12 -9.09
C VAL A 281 -3.14 7.27 -7.61
N TYR A 282 -4.43 7.26 -7.30
CA TYR A 282 -4.92 7.43 -5.93
C TYR A 282 -5.98 6.38 -5.61
N GLY A 283 -5.92 5.87 -4.39
CA GLY A 283 -6.93 5.02 -3.77
C GLY A 283 -6.55 4.65 -2.35
N PRO A 284 -7.54 4.45 -1.45
CA PRO A 284 -7.34 3.81 -0.17
C PRO A 284 -7.35 2.28 -0.32
N THR A 285 -6.79 1.56 0.64
CA THR A 285 -6.80 0.09 0.70
C THR A 285 -8.21 -0.48 0.62
N GLU A 286 -9.19 0.23 1.17
CA GLU A 286 -10.62 -0.10 1.15
C GLU A 286 -11.23 -0.08 -0.26
N ALA A 287 -10.54 0.52 -1.24
CA ALA A 287 -10.93 0.55 -2.66
C ALA A 287 -9.98 -0.24 -3.57
N THR A 288 -9.31 -1.25 -3.04
CA THR A 288 -8.43 -2.19 -3.76
C THR A 288 -7.35 -1.46 -4.57
N VAL A 289 -6.28 -1.07 -3.92
CA VAL A 289 -5.06 -0.42 -4.42
C VAL A 289 -5.28 1.04 -4.83
N PHE A 290 -5.89 1.30 -5.99
CA PHE A 290 -6.25 2.64 -6.43
C PHE A 290 -7.48 2.63 -7.35
N CYS A 291 -8.13 3.78 -7.45
CA CYS A 291 -9.39 3.90 -8.19
C CYS A 291 -9.50 5.20 -9.00
N THR A 292 -8.47 6.07 -8.97
CA THR A 292 -8.36 7.25 -9.84
C THR A 292 -6.97 7.34 -10.44
N HIS A 293 -6.83 8.09 -11.53
CA HIS A 293 -5.55 8.28 -12.21
C HIS A 293 -5.46 9.66 -12.87
N TYR A 294 -4.27 10.23 -12.90
CA TYR A 294 -3.90 11.42 -13.66
C TYR A 294 -2.62 11.15 -14.43
N VAL A 295 -2.64 11.40 -15.73
CA VAL A 295 -1.45 11.26 -16.59
C VAL A 295 -0.75 12.61 -16.65
N HIS A 296 0.52 12.64 -16.20
CA HIS A 296 1.35 13.84 -16.28
C HIS A 296 1.62 14.24 -17.72
N ASN A 297 1.32 15.48 -18.05
CA ASN A 297 1.56 16.03 -19.38
C ASN A 297 3.00 16.55 -19.48
N ARG A 298 3.84 15.81 -20.18
CA ARG A 298 5.27 16.13 -20.37
C ARG A 298 5.52 17.50 -21.04
N LEU A 299 4.66 17.89 -21.99
CA LEU A 299 4.88 19.05 -22.86
C LEU A 299 3.89 20.19 -22.61
N GLY A 300 2.92 20.00 -21.74
CA GLY A 300 1.83 20.92 -21.52
C GLY A 300 1.65 21.31 -20.05
N HIS A 301 0.54 21.97 -19.81
CA HIS A 301 0.14 22.35 -18.46
C HIS A 301 -0.40 21.15 -17.70
N ASN A 302 0.03 20.96 -16.46
CA ASN A 302 -0.48 19.97 -15.54
C ASN A 302 -1.42 20.62 -14.52
N LYS A 303 -2.52 19.93 -14.19
CA LYS A 303 -3.42 20.33 -13.11
C LYS A 303 -2.75 20.04 -11.77
N ALA A 304 -2.61 21.06 -10.95
CA ALA A 304 -2.02 20.95 -9.62
C ALA A 304 -2.60 22.00 -8.69
N ASN A 305 -2.70 21.67 -7.41
CA ASN A 305 -3.09 22.58 -6.35
C ASN A 305 -2.00 22.65 -5.28
N ASN A 306 -1.53 23.87 -4.96
CA ASN A 306 -0.42 24.09 -4.03
C ASN A 306 0.81 23.22 -4.33
N GLY A 307 1.12 23.01 -5.62
CA GLY A 307 2.24 22.17 -6.05
C GLY A 307 1.99 20.67 -6.01
N ILE A 308 0.84 20.20 -5.55
CA ILE A 308 0.44 18.78 -5.55
C ILE A 308 -0.30 18.50 -6.87
N LEU A 309 0.18 17.51 -7.62
CA LEU A 309 -0.42 17.06 -8.87
C LEU A 309 -1.82 16.49 -8.60
N SER A 310 -2.77 16.80 -9.50
CA SER A 310 -4.12 16.24 -9.43
C SER A 310 -4.09 14.71 -9.26
N ILE A 311 -5.05 14.18 -8.49
CA ILE A 311 -5.30 12.72 -8.40
C ILE A 311 -6.19 12.22 -9.55
N GLY A 312 -6.57 13.12 -10.46
CA GLY A 312 -7.25 12.82 -11.71
C GLY A 312 -8.68 12.35 -11.58
N ARG A 313 -9.08 11.48 -12.49
CA ARG A 313 -10.46 11.01 -12.65
C ARG A 313 -10.64 9.59 -12.15
N ALA A 314 -11.88 9.27 -11.82
CA ALA A 314 -12.28 7.90 -11.49
C ALA A 314 -11.98 6.93 -12.64
N MET A 315 -11.45 5.76 -12.29
CA MET A 315 -11.33 4.63 -13.21
C MET A 315 -12.71 4.05 -13.53
N GLU A 316 -12.82 3.29 -14.62
CA GLU A 316 -14.07 2.63 -15.01
C GLU A 316 -14.63 1.77 -13.87
N GLY A 317 -15.94 1.83 -13.64
CA GLY A 317 -16.58 1.12 -12.53
C GLY A 317 -16.46 1.79 -11.15
N THR A 318 -15.76 2.92 -11.06
CA THR A 318 -15.69 3.74 -9.85
C THR A 318 -16.51 5.03 -10.01
N THR A 319 -17.30 5.33 -9.00
CA THR A 319 -18.03 6.59 -8.86
C THR A 319 -17.42 7.40 -7.73
N THR A 320 -17.08 8.66 -8.00
CA THR A 320 -16.59 9.60 -6.99
C THR A 320 -17.66 10.66 -6.74
N ILE A 321 -17.89 10.98 -5.47
CA ILE A 321 -18.70 12.12 -5.05
C ILE A 321 -17.95 12.93 -4.00
N ILE A 322 -18.14 14.24 -4.02
CA ILE A 322 -17.64 15.14 -2.98
C ILE A 322 -18.83 15.53 -2.12
N VAL A 323 -18.73 15.36 -0.80
CA VAL A 323 -19.86 15.60 0.12
C VAL A 323 -19.47 16.55 1.26
N ASP A 324 -20.48 17.22 1.81
CA ASP A 324 -20.37 18.01 3.04
C ASP A 324 -20.49 17.15 4.30
N GLU A 325 -20.53 17.80 5.47
CA GLU A 325 -20.66 17.15 6.79
C GLU A 325 -21.98 16.36 6.94
N ASN A 326 -23.04 16.74 6.21
CA ASN A 326 -24.35 16.07 6.20
C ASN A 326 -24.40 14.91 5.19
N LYS A 327 -23.30 14.65 4.48
CA LYS A 327 -23.20 13.69 3.36
C LYS A 327 -24.00 14.14 2.12
N ASP A 328 -24.30 15.43 1.99
CA ASP A 328 -24.90 15.98 0.79
C ASP A 328 -23.85 16.32 -0.25
N ILE A 329 -24.14 16.00 -1.52
CA ILE A 329 -23.22 16.24 -2.62
C ILE A 329 -23.06 17.73 -2.85
N VAL A 330 -21.84 18.22 -2.81
CA VAL A 330 -21.54 19.64 -3.03
C VAL A 330 -21.42 19.95 -4.54
N PRO A 331 -21.66 21.20 -4.96
CA PRO A 331 -21.48 21.61 -6.36
C PRO A 331 -20.03 21.41 -6.84
N ALA A 332 -19.86 21.21 -8.16
CA ALA A 332 -18.53 21.15 -8.77
C ALA A 332 -17.69 22.40 -8.40
N GLY A 333 -16.41 22.21 -8.15
CA GLY A 333 -15.49 23.25 -7.67
C GLY A 333 -15.54 23.52 -6.16
N SER A 334 -16.51 22.97 -5.42
CA SER A 334 -16.58 23.09 -3.96
C SER A 334 -15.70 22.05 -3.28
N VAL A 335 -15.20 22.39 -2.09
CA VAL A 335 -14.39 21.51 -1.24
C VAL A 335 -15.31 20.65 -0.38
N GLY A 336 -15.00 19.38 -0.25
CA GLY A 336 -15.70 18.44 0.63
C GLY A 336 -14.94 17.14 0.79
N GLU A 337 -15.55 16.17 1.49
CA GLU A 337 -14.99 14.83 1.63
C GLU A 337 -15.18 14.01 0.36
N LEU A 338 -14.09 13.43 -0.15
CA LEU A 338 -14.17 12.46 -1.23
C LEU A 338 -14.79 11.16 -0.72
N CYS A 339 -15.85 10.68 -1.40
CA CYS A 339 -16.45 9.39 -1.16
C CYS A 339 -16.43 8.54 -2.43
N LEU A 340 -16.17 7.25 -2.26
CA LEU A 340 -15.95 6.29 -3.36
C LEU A 340 -17.06 5.24 -3.38
N GLY A 341 -17.69 5.05 -4.54
CA GLY A 341 -18.61 3.93 -4.84
C GLY A 341 -18.01 3.08 -5.95
N SER A 342 -17.75 1.80 -5.73
CA SER A 342 -17.09 0.94 -6.72
C SER A 342 -17.29 -0.53 -6.42
N ILE A 343 -17.21 -1.38 -7.45
CA ILE A 343 -17.04 -2.83 -7.31
C ILE A 343 -15.73 -3.19 -6.60
N GLN A 344 -14.74 -2.30 -6.63
CA GLN A 344 -13.45 -2.47 -5.96
C GLN A 344 -13.54 -2.29 -4.44
N LEU A 345 -14.67 -1.79 -3.88
CA LEU A 345 -14.80 -1.55 -2.44
C LEU A 345 -14.84 -2.84 -1.66
N THR A 346 -13.99 -2.92 -0.63
CA THR A 346 -14.04 -3.97 0.40
C THR A 346 -15.47 -4.20 0.90
N PRO A 347 -15.88 -5.42 1.25
CA PRO A 347 -17.17 -5.65 1.93
C PRO A 347 -17.28 -4.90 3.27
N GLY A 348 -16.16 -4.55 3.87
CA GLY A 348 -16.06 -3.79 5.13
C GLY A 348 -14.82 -4.19 5.93
N TYR A 349 -14.59 -3.52 7.06
CA TYR A 349 -13.50 -3.89 7.96
C TYR A 349 -13.78 -5.24 8.65
N TRP A 350 -12.74 -6.04 8.75
CA TRP A 350 -12.76 -7.38 9.31
C TRP A 350 -13.23 -7.38 10.77
N HIS A 351 -14.37 -8.03 11.04
CA HIS A 351 -14.99 -8.12 12.37
C HIS A 351 -15.15 -6.77 13.10
N ASN A 352 -15.44 -5.69 12.38
CA ASN A 352 -15.57 -4.35 12.97
C ASN A 352 -16.82 -3.62 12.46
N GLU A 353 -17.99 -4.01 12.97
CA GLU A 353 -19.27 -3.45 12.54
C GLU A 353 -19.44 -1.96 12.89
N GLU A 354 -18.87 -1.51 14.02
CA GLU A 354 -18.94 -0.11 14.44
C GLU A 354 -18.23 0.77 13.41
N ARG A 355 -16.99 0.42 13.07
CA ARG A 355 -16.23 1.14 12.05
C ARG A 355 -16.89 1.07 10.67
N ASN A 356 -17.52 -0.05 10.34
CA ASN A 356 -18.26 -0.18 9.08
C ASN A 356 -19.42 0.83 8.99
N LYS A 357 -20.18 1.04 10.06
CA LYS A 357 -21.27 2.03 10.10
C LYS A 357 -20.77 3.46 9.97
N GLU A 358 -19.58 3.77 10.49
CA GLU A 358 -18.97 5.09 10.38
C GLU A 358 -18.41 5.37 8.99
N SER A 359 -17.76 4.36 8.40
CA SER A 359 -16.96 4.52 7.18
C SER A 359 -17.74 4.30 5.90
N PHE A 360 -18.87 3.60 5.97
CA PHE A 360 -19.70 3.33 4.80
C PHE A 360 -21.12 3.87 4.97
N PHE A 361 -21.69 4.34 3.87
CA PHE A 361 -23.09 4.76 3.81
C PHE A 361 -23.70 4.45 2.45
N THR A 362 -25.03 4.42 2.39
CA THR A 362 -25.76 4.25 1.14
C THR A 362 -26.44 5.56 0.77
N LYS A 363 -26.31 5.97 -0.49
CA LYS A 363 -26.97 7.16 -1.03
C LYS A 363 -27.58 6.85 -2.39
N TYR A 364 -28.72 7.50 -2.67
CA TYR A 364 -29.32 7.44 -4.00
C TYR A 364 -28.54 8.34 -4.96
N TYR A 365 -27.97 7.75 -5.99
CA TYR A 365 -27.13 8.45 -6.97
C TYR A 365 -27.36 7.87 -8.37
N ASN A 366 -27.51 8.73 -9.38
CA ASN A 366 -27.73 8.33 -10.78
C ASN A 366 -28.83 7.27 -10.97
N GLY A 367 -29.95 7.40 -10.25
CA GLY A 367 -31.11 6.51 -10.41
C GLY A 367 -31.06 5.19 -9.65
N GLN A 368 -30.05 4.96 -8.82
CA GLN A 368 -29.91 3.74 -8.03
C GLN A 368 -29.36 4.00 -6.63
N GLN A 369 -29.58 3.05 -5.72
CA GLN A 369 -28.92 3.06 -4.41
C GLN A 369 -27.49 2.54 -4.58
N MET A 370 -26.51 3.34 -4.15
CA MET A 370 -25.09 2.99 -4.19
C MET A 370 -24.49 3.06 -2.79
N ARG A 371 -23.60 2.11 -2.50
CA ARG A 371 -22.78 2.11 -1.28
C ARG A 371 -21.52 2.93 -1.53
N PHE A 372 -21.22 3.83 -0.60
CA PHE A 372 -20.05 4.70 -0.65
C PHE A 372 -19.16 4.48 0.57
N TYR A 373 -17.85 4.56 0.35
CA TYR A 373 -16.82 4.62 1.37
C TYR A 373 -16.37 6.05 1.58
N ARG A 374 -16.29 6.48 2.83
CA ARG A 374 -15.78 7.78 3.26
C ARG A 374 -14.26 7.70 3.36
N THR A 375 -13.53 8.46 2.54
CA THR A 375 -12.07 8.38 2.52
C THR A 375 -11.41 9.14 3.66
N GLY A 376 -12.09 10.17 4.19
CA GLY A 376 -11.52 11.16 5.09
C GLY A 376 -10.59 12.16 4.38
N ASP A 377 -10.50 12.10 3.05
CA ASP A 377 -9.70 13.01 2.24
C ASP A 377 -10.55 14.20 1.77
N LEU A 378 -10.05 15.42 1.96
CA LEU A 378 -10.62 16.64 1.41
C LEU A 378 -10.18 16.77 -0.05
N CYS A 379 -11.17 16.89 -0.92
CA CYS A 379 -10.95 17.05 -2.34
C CYS A 379 -11.85 18.13 -2.92
N ARG A 380 -11.49 18.55 -4.12
CA ARG A 380 -12.30 19.40 -5.00
C ARG A 380 -12.27 18.79 -6.40
N CYS A 381 -13.43 18.66 -7.04
CA CYS A 381 -13.54 18.20 -8.42
C CYS A 381 -13.75 19.39 -9.34
N ASP A 382 -12.98 19.49 -10.40
CA ASP A 382 -13.15 20.54 -11.41
C ASP A 382 -14.24 20.20 -12.45
N GLU A 383 -14.46 21.08 -13.39
CA GLU A 383 -15.48 20.93 -14.47
C GLU A 383 -15.15 19.77 -15.43
N ASP A 384 -13.88 19.41 -15.55
CA ASP A 384 -13.43 18.29 -16.38
C ASP A 384 -13.53 16.94 -15.66
N GLY A 385 -13.83 16.93 -14.36
CA GLY A 385 -13.89 15.74 -13.52
C GLY A 385 -12.56 15.32 -12.90
N ASP A 386 -11.51 16.13 -13.02
CA ASP A 386 -10.24 15.90 -12.34
C ASP A 386 -10.31 16.40 -10.88
N MET A 387 -9.74 15.63 -9.97
CA MET A 387 -9.81 15.89 -8.53
C MET A 387 -8.49 16.41 -7.99
N ASP A 388 -8.57 17.53 -7.26
CA ASP A 388 -7.47 18.05 -6.45
C ASP A 388 -7.56 17.48 -5.04
N TYR A 389 -6.46 16.89 -4.57
CA TYR A 389 -6.31 16.51 -3.17
C TYR A 389 -5.88 17.72 -2.35
N LEU A 390 -6.63 18.02 -1.27
CA LEU A 390 -6.44 19.22 -0.45
C LEU A 390 -5.97 18.92 0.98
N GLY A 391 -5.86 17.64 1.33
CA GLY A 391 -5.45 17.19 2.66
C GLY A 391 -6.45 16.23 3.29
N ARG A 392 -6.39 16.08 4.61
CA ARG A 392 -7.27 15.17 5.35
C ARG A 392 -8.16 15.92 6.35
N ILE A 393 -9.34 15.34 6.60
CA ILE A 393 -10.26 15.78 7.67
C ILE A 393 -9.73 15.36 9.05
N ASP A 394 -9.06 14.19 9.09
CA ASP A 394 -8.50 13.60 10.31
C ASP A 394 -6.98 13.82 10.44
N PHE A 395 -6.37 13.16 11.42
CA PHE A 395 -4.94 13.25 11.70
C PHE A 395 -4.13 12.08 11.11
N GLN A 396 -4.66 11.38 10.11
CA GLN A 396 -3.89 10.39 9.39
C GLN A 396 -2.84 11.05 8.51
N VAL A 397 -1.70 10.37 8.37
CA VAL A 397 -0.61 10.82 7.49
C VAL A 397 -0.11 9.66 6.65
N LYS A 398 0.55 9.99 5.55
CA LYS A 398 1.27 9.01 4.71
C LYS A 398 2.76 9.15 4.99
N ILE A 399 3.42 8.06 5.36
CA ILE A 399 4.85 7.98 5.66
C ILE A 399 5.44 6.87 4.81
N GLN A 400 6.26 7.21 3.83
CA GLN A 400 6.83 6.24 2.89
C GLN A 400 5.74 5.34 2.25
N GLY A 401 4.59 5.95 1.94
CA GLY A 401 3.40 5.28 1.41
C GLY A 401 2.48 4.66 2.46
N PHE A 402 2.98 4.30 3.63
CA PHE A 402 2.18 3.69 4.68
C PHE A 402 1.18 4.69 5.29
N ARG A 403 -0.07 4.24 5.44
CA ARG A 403 -1.12 5.01 6.12
C ARG A 403 -0.96 4.89 7.64
N VAL A 404 -0.65 6.00 8.30
CA VAL A 404 -0.34 6.06 9.73
C VAL A 404 -1.39 6.89 10.47
N GLU A 405 -1.99 6.28 11.48
CA GLU A 405 -2.83 6.97 12.47
C GLU A 405 -1.92 7.60 13.53
N LEU A 406 -1.86 8.92 13.60
CA LEU A 406 -1.07 9.60 14.63
C LEU A 406 -1.54 9.25 16.03
N SER A 407 -2.84 8.99 16.19
CA SER A 407 -3.43 8.53 17.47
C SER A 407 -2.90 7.17 17.94
N GLU A 408 -2.48 6.26 17.05
CA GLU A 408 -1.85 4.99 17.42
C GLU A 408 -0.50 5.25 18.09
N ILE A 409 0.28 6.18 17.55
CA ILE A 409 1.58 6.59 18.10
C ILE A 409 1.38 7.21 19.49
N GLU A 410 0.39 8.11 19.62
CA GLU A 410 0.05 8.74 20.89
C GLU A 410 -0.45 7.76 21.94
N PHE A 411 -1.23 6.76 21.52
CA PHE A 411 -1.71 5.69 22.40
C PHE A 411 -0.55 4.92 23.01
N HIS A 412 0.41 4.49 22.21
CA HIS A 412 1.58 3.77 22.72
C HIS A 412 2.48 4.65 23.58
N ALA A 413 2.68 5.92 23.20
CA ALA A 413 3.42 6.85 24.03
C ALA A 413 2.75 7.05 25.40
N LYS A 414 1.42 7.30 25.44
CA LYS A 414 0.65 7.45 26.68
C LYS A 414 0.63 6.18 27.55
N THR A 415 0.68 5.01 26.94
CA THR A 415 0.78 3.75 27.67
C THR A 415 2.08 3.67 28.48
N PHE A 416 3.17 4.20 27.92
CA PHE A 416 4.47 4.24 28.61
C PHE A 416 4.59 5.41 29.60
N ILE A 417 4.01 6.58 29.29
CA ILE A 417 4.03 7.79 30.12
C ILE A 417 2.61 8.25 30.48
N PRO A 418 1.86 7.50 31.35
CA PRO A 418 0.44 7.63 31.56
C PRO A 418 0.17 8.95 32.23
N LYS A 419 0.22 9.95 32.34
CA LYS A 419 -0.12 11.24 32.96
C LYS A 419 0.49 12.44 32.22
N THR A 420 1.10 12.17 31.06
CA THR A 420 1.74 13.20 30.26
C THR A 420 0.96 13.40 28.98
N ASN A 421 0.71 14.64 28.59
CA ASN A 421 0.13 14.93 27.29
C ASN A 421 1.20 14.68 26.21
N VAL A 422 0.82 14.01 25.15
CA VAL A 422 1.65 13.75 24.00
C VAL A 422 0.89 14.06 22.72
N ALA A 423 1.60 14.53 21.70
CA ALA A 423 1.04 14.78 20.38
C ALA A 423 2.03 14.33 19.30
N ALA A 424 1.61 13.43 18.42
CA ALA A 424 2.38 13.07 17.23
C ALA A 424 2.15 14.13 16.15
N ILE A 425 3.21 14.67 15.59
CA ILE A 425 3.20 15.81 14.66
C ILE A 425 3.93 15.42 13.38
N PRO A 426 3.27 15.48 12.22
CA PRO A 426 3.95 15.31 10.95
C PRO A 426 4.75 16.58 10.62
N PHE A 427 5.99 16.39 10.22
CA PHE A 427 6.86 17.48 9.76
C PHE A 427 7.59 17.08 8.49
N THR A 428 8.09 18.07 7.75
CA THR A 428 8.87 17.82 6.54
C THR A 428 10.34 17.81 6.89
N ASP A 429 11.06 16.74 6.53
CA ASP A 429 12.50 16.62 6.75
C ASP A 429 13.30 17.52 5.77
N THR A 430 14.63 17.47 5.88
CA THR A 430 15.55 18.32 5.09
C THR A 430 15.57 18.00 3.59
N ILE A 431 15.10 16.83 3.19
CA ILE A 431 15.01 16.40 1.78
C ILE A 431 13.61 16.47 1.20
N GLY A 432 12.61 16.90 1.99
CA GLY A 432 11.25 17.10 1.54
C GLY A 432 10.28 15.95 1.82
N ASN A 433 10.71 14.89 2.51
CA ASN A 433 9.83 13.80 2.94
C ASN A 433 9.05 14.15 4.21
N THR A 434 7.89 13.51 4.37
CA THR A 434 7.12 13.60 5.61
C THR A 434 7.65 12.58 6.62
N ASP A 435 8.01 13.07 7.81
CA ASP A 435 8.40 12.29 8.98
C ASP A 435 7.49 12.62 10.18
N ILE A 436 7.65 11.85 11.26
CA ILE A 436 6.86 11.99 12.49
C ILE A 436 7.74 12.49 13.62
N GLY A 437 7.31 13.55 14.27
CA GLY A 437 7.81 14.00 15.55
C GLY A 437 6.82 13.68 16.67
N LEU A 438 7.29 13.59 17.91
CA LEU A 438 6.46 13.44 19.09
C LEU A 438 6.73 14.60 20.06
N ALA A 439 5.75 15.45 20.26
CA ALA A 439 5.76 16.46 21.32
C ALA A 439 5.33 15.83 22.65
N ILE A 440 6.02 16.15 23.73
CA ILE A 440 5.76 15.65 25.09
C ILE A 440 5.66 16.84 26.02
N GLU A 441 4.54 16.97 26.76
CA GLU A 441 4.34 18.04 27.72
C GLU A 441 5.09 17.75 29.02
N SER A 442 6.40 18.02 28.98
CA SER A 442 7.32 17.80 30.10
C SER A 442 8.54 18.69 29.96
N ALA A 443 9.25 18.96 31.05
CA ALA A 443 10.53 19.67 30.99
C ALA A 443 11.64 18.79 30.39
N GLU A 444 11.73 17.54 30.82
CA GLU A 444 12.68 16.53 30.31
C GLU A 444 12.19 15.13 30.64
N PHE A 445 12.58 14.15 29.81
CA PHE A 445 12.23 12.74 30.00
C PHE A 445 13.29 11.84 29.37
N ASN A 446 13.44 10.60 29.88
CA ASN A 446 14.31 9.60 29.27
C ASN A 446 13.73 9.11 27.92
N SER A 447 14.11 9.79 26.86
CA SER A 447 13.61 9.55 25.51
C SER A 447 13.99 8.18 24.94
N THR A 448 15.16 7.64 25.34
CA THR A 448 15.65 6.34 24.81
C THR A 448 14.72 5.21 25.22
N ALA A 449 14.34 5.14 26.49
CA ALA A 449 13.43 4.07 26.97
C ALA A 449 12.04 4.13 26.32
N LEU A 450 11.51 5.33 26.04
CA LEU A 450 10.24 5.48 25.30
C LEU A 450 10.36 4.97 23.88
N ILE A 451 11.39 5.39 23.14
CA ILE A 451 11.62 4.95 21.76
C ILE A 451 11.82 3.43 21.69
N ASP A 452 12.61 2.85 22.60
CA ASP A 452 12.81 1.41 22.61
C ASP A 452 11.54 0.64 22.93
N TYR A 453 10.69 1.13 23.84
CA TYR A 453 9.35 0.58 24.04
C TYR A 453 8.50 0.67 22.77
N MET A 454 8.45 1.83 22.10
CA MET A 454 7.65 2.03 20.90
C MET A 454 8.07 1.09 19.76
N LYS A 455 9.39 0.84 19.59
CA LYS A 455 9.92 -0.14 18.63
C LYS A 455 9.41 -1.57 18.85
N THR A 456 9.03 -1.94 20.09
CA THR A 456 8.43 -3.26 20.37
C THR A 456 6.97 -3.35 19.98
N LYS A 457 6.30 -2.21 19.73
CA LYS A 457 4.85 -2.10 19.50
C LYS A 457 4.48 -1.75 18.07
N MET A 458 5.31 -0.95 17.40
CA MET A 458 5.00 -0.34 16.11
C MET A 458 6.10 -0.58 15.08
N PRO A 459 5.76 -0.68 13.78
CA PRO A 459 6.74 -0.74 12.69
C PRO A 459 7.65 0.50 12.66
N ALA A 460 8.83 0.35 12.05
CA ALA A 460 9.87 1.38 12.05
C ALA A 460 9.42 2.73 11.44
N TYR A 461 8.55 2.71 10.44
CA TYR A 461 8.02 3.93 9.80
C TYR A 461 7.06 4.74 10.71
N MET A 462 6.56 4.15 11.80
CA MET A 462 5.72 4.83 12.79
C MET A 462 6.53 5.39 13.97
N ILE A 463 7.80 5.07 14.09
CA ILE A 463 8.64 5.51 15.21
C ILE A 463 9.02 6.98 14.99
N PRO A 464 8.71 7.88 15.96
CA PRO A 464 9.07 9.29 15.87
C PRO A 464 10.57 9.51 15.62
N LYS A 465 10.91 10.33 14.63
CA LYS A 465 12.30 10.70 14.31
C LYS A 465 12.85 11.76 15.24
N GLN A 466 11.97 12.60 15.79
CA GLN A 466 12.32 13.66 16.71
C GLN A 466 11.38 13.65 17.92
N LEU A 467 11.93 13.96 19.08
CA LEU A 467 11.19 14.22 20.30
C LEU A 467 11.40 15.66 20.72
N VAL A 468 10.31 16.36 21.04
CA VAL A 468 10.36 17.74 21.50
C VAL A 468 9.65 17.84 22.84
N PHE A 469 10.32 18.46 23.83
CA PHE A 469 9.76 18.68 25.15
C PHE A 469 9.21 20.10 25.23
N VAL A 470 7.93 20.21 25.59
CA VAL A 470 7.23 21.49 25.67
C VAL A 470 6.65 21.61 27.09
N PRO A 471 7.03 22.63 27.88
CA PRO A 471 6.59 22.75 29.27
C PRO A 471 5.07 22.75 29.44
N VAL A 472 4.35 23.41 28.53
CA VAL A 472 2.87 23.47 28.48
C VAL A 472 2.45 23.45 27.02
N PHE A 473 1.52 22.56 26.66
CA PHE A 473 1.02 22.51 25.30
C PHE A 473 0.20 23.74 24.94
N PRO A 474 0.46 24.35 23.76
CA PRO A 474 -0.41 25.40 23.24
C PRO A 474 -1.81 24.84 22.97
N LEU A 475 -2.82 25.63 23.30
CA LEU A 475 -4.22 25.30 23.06
C LEU A 475 -4.78 26.20 21.95
N ASN A 476 -5.61 25.64 21.08
CA ASN A 476 -6.38 26.39 20.11
C ASN A 476 -7.59 27.10 20.76
N ASN A 477 -8.34 27.88 19.98
CA ASN A 477 -9.49 28.62 20.44
C ASN A 477 -10.61 27.76 21.09
N ASN A 478 -10.60 26.45 20.82
CA ASN A 478 -11.56 25.48 21.39
C ASN A 478 -11.00 24.72 22.60
N GLY A 479 -9.86 25.15 23.17
CA GLY A 479 -9.22 24.51 24.31
C GLY A 479 -8.58 23.15 24.03
N LYS A 480 -8.39 22.77 22.73
CA LYS A 480 -7.70 21.55 22.31
C LYS A 480 -6.23 21.84 21.97
N THR A 481 -5.36 20.85 22.10
CA THR A 481 -3.94 20.94 21.68
C THR A 481 -3.80 21.52 20.28
N ASP A 482 -3.06 22.62 20.16
CA ASP A 482 -2.77 23.28 18.87
C ASP A 482 -1.57 22.58 18.19
N ARG A 483 -1.87 21.59 17.34
CA ARG A 483 -0.85 20.83 16.59
C ARG A 483 -0.11 21.70 15.58
N ASN A 484 -0.75 22.74 15.04
CA ASN A 484 -0.09 23.65 14.09
C ASN A 484 0.99 24.49 14.78
N ASN A 485 0.72 24.93 16.00
CA ASN A 485 1.72 25.61 16.81
C ASN A 485 2.84 24.63 17.22
N LEU A 486 2.50 23.42 17.69
CA LEU A 486 3.51 22.41 18.01
C LEU A 486 4.41 22.06 16.84
N LYS A 487 3.93 22.12 15.58
CA LYS A 487 4.73 21.87 14.38
C LYS A 487 5.89 22.84 14.23
N THR A 488 5.82 24.04 14.76
CA THR A 488 6.92 25.03 14.67
C THR A 488 8.15 24.57 15.43
N TYR A 489 8.00 23.87 16.55
CA TYR A 489 9.11 23.35 17.37
C TYR A 489 9.96 22.30 16.61
N PHE A 490 9.36 21.58 15.68
CA PHE A 490 10.09 20.60 14.86
C PHE A 490 10.86 21.26 13.72
N LYS A 491 10.39 22.41 13.21
CA LYS A 491 11.10 23.16 12.16
C LYS A 491 12.35 23.86 12.70
N GLU A 492 12.31 24.34 13.95
CA GLU A 492 13.42 25.07 14.57
C GLU A 492 14.59 24.16 14.97
N ASN A 493 14.36 22.85 15.09
CA ASN A 493 15.37 21.86 15.49
C ASN A 493 15.93 21.03 14.30
N LEU A 494 15.73 21.48 13.08
CA LEU A 494 16.26 20.88 11.84
C LEU A 494 17.67 21.41 11.46
N ILE A 495 18.39 22.03 12.42
CA ILE A 495 19.76 22.56 12.23
C ILE A 495 20.80 21.49 12.53
#